data_d3ba6a92f7be7d6e48a6acd3a0c9fb0b
#
_entry.id   d3ba6a92f7be7d6e48a6acd3a0c9fb0b
#
_cell.length_a   1.000
_cell.length_b   1.000
_cell.length_c   1.000
_cell.angle_alpha   90.00
_cell.angle_beta   90.00
_cell.angle_gamma   90.00
#
_symmetry.space_group_name_H-M   'P 1'
#
loop_
_entity.id
_entity.type
_entity.pdbx_description
1 polymer ?
#
loop_
_entity_poly.entity_id
_entity_poly.type
_entity_poly.pdbx_seq_one_letter_code
_entity_poly.pdbx_strand_id
1 'polypeptide(L)'
;RILTGEEEAAAAGYGVLSALPGANGIVADLGGGSLELVRVCDGAVHDRASLPLGILKVPDIRAQGLGKLTRHVKALADSIDWVEECSGLPLYLVGGSWRSLARIHMMQEDFPLTVLGNYSMAPGDARPLSDHVAQMTKAEIKAVPAMPSSRVPMVADAAALLAALTEAVSPSTLMI
;
A
#
# COMPACT_ATOMS: atom_id res chain seq x y z
N ARG A 1 -22.43 1.08 13.80
CA ARG A 1 -21.67 -0.18 14.03
C ARG A 1 -20.27 0.00 13.48
N ILE A 2 -19.25 -0.38 14.26
CA ILE A 2 -17.86 -0.46 13.81
C ILE A 2 -17.72 -1.80 13.07
N LEU A 3 -17.09 -1.80 11.90
CA LEU A 3 -16.80 -3.02 11.15
C LEU A 3 -15.69 -3.82 11.83
N THR A 4 -15.70 -5.12 11.66
CA THR A 4 -14.55 -5.98 12.00
C THR A 4 -13.49 -5.87 10.90
N GLY A 5 -12.23 -6.25 11.19
CA GLY A 5 -11.17 -6.24 10.18
C GLY A 5 -11.49 -7.10 8.95
N GLU A 6 -12.21 -8.21 9.11
CA GLU A 6 -12.67 -9.03 7.97
C GLU A 6 -13.75 -8.34 7.14
N GLU A 7 -14.63 -7.56 7.78
CA GLU A 7 -15.65 -6.76 7.08
C GLU A 7 -15.02 -5.58 6.33
N GLU A 8 -14.02 -4.92 6.94
CA GLU A 8 -13.22 -3.87 6.29
C GLU A 8 -12.46 -4.43 5.08
N ALA A 9 -11.80 -5.57 5.25
CA ALA A 9 -11.12 -6.28 4.17
C ALA A 9 -12.07 -6.60 3.01
N ALA A 10 -13.24 -7.19 3.31
CA ALA A 10 -14.25 -7.50 2.28
C ALA A 10 -14.71 -6.23 1.54
N ALA A 11 -14.97 -5.15 2.28
CA ALA A 11 -15.40 -3.88 1.69
C ALA A 11 -14.33 -3.30 0.74
N ALA A 12 -13.04 -3.37 1.10
CA ALA A 12 -11.94 -2.95 0.25
C ALA A 12 -11.87 -3.79 -1.04
N GLY A 13 -11.99 -5.11 -0.94
CA GLY A 13 -12.04 -6.03 -2.10
C GLY A 13 -13.19 -5.72 -3.05
N TYR A 14 -14.41 -5.56 -2.53
CA TYR A 14 -15.57 -5.18 -3.34
C TYR A 14 -15.43 -3.78 -3.94
N GLY A 15 -14.77 -2.85 -3.24
CA GLY A 15 -14.46 -1.52 -3.76
C GLY A 15 -13.58 -1.59 -5.01
N VAL A 16 -12.54 -2.41 -4.99
CA VAL A 16 -11.68 -2.65 -6.15
C VAL A 16 -12.44 -3.33 -7.28
N LEU A 17 -13.19 -4.39 -7.00
CA LEU A 17 -13.98 -5.11 -8.02
C LEU A 17 -15.08 -4.23 -8.65
N SER A 18 -15.63 -3.27 -7.89
CA SER A 18 -16.59 -2.30 -8.44
C SER A 18 -15.96 -1.35 -9.46
N ALA A 19 -14.69 -0.95 -9.22
CA ALA A 19 -13.95 -0.08 -10.13
C ALA A 19 -13.28 -0.87 -11.28
N LEU A 20 -12.85 -2.08 -11.01
CA LEU A 20 -12.11 -2.98 -11.90
C LEU A 20 -12.70 -4.39 -11.82
N PRO A 21 -13.79 -4.69 -12.54
CA PRO A 21 -14.47 -6.01 -12.45
C PRO A 21 -13.59 -7.20 -12.82
N GLY A 22 -12.56 -6.99 -13.64
CA GLY A 22 -11.56 -8.00 -14.02
C GLY A 22 -10.33 -8.06 -13.10
N ALA A 23 -10.36 -7.41 -11.93
CA ALA A 23 -9.23 -7.45 -11.00
C ALA A 23 -8.92 -8.87 -10.56
N ASN A 24 -7.63 -9.23 -10.66
CA ASN A 24 -7.09 -10.51 -10.21
C ASN A 24 -5.77 -10.24 -9.50
N GLY A 25 -5.69 -10.47 -8.20
CA GLY A 25 -4.51 -10.17 -7.40
C GLY A 25 -4.81 -9.92 -5.92
N ILE A 26 -3.95 -9.14 -5.28
CA ILE A 26 -4.08 -8.77 -3.86
C ILE A 26 -4.51 -7.31 -3.75
N VAL A 27 -5.52 -7.05 -2.95
CA VAL A 27 -5.88 -5.70 -2.48
C VAL A 27 -5.19 -5.47 -1.13
N ALA A 28 -4.53 -4.33 -0.97
CA ALA A 28 -3.90 -3.90 0.28
C ALA A 28 -4.51 -2.57 0.74
N ASP A 29 -5.40 -2.62 1.72
CA ASP A 29 -5.99 -1.43 2.34
C ASP A 29 -5.23 -1.05 3.60
N LEU A 30 -4.62 0.13 3.59
CA LEU A 30 -3.82 0.63 4.72
C LEU A 30 -4.65 1.57 5.58
N GLY A 31 -5.10 1.04 6.70
CA GLY A 31 -5.75 1.78 7.77
C GLY A 31 -4.77 2.41 8.77
N GLY A 32 -5.33 3.01 9.83
CA GLY A 32 -4.54 3.55 10.94
C GLY A 32 -3.92 2.45 11.80
N GLY A 33 -4.69 1.43 12.17
CA GLY A 33 -4.31 0.37 13.10
C GLY A 33 -3.94 -0.96 12.44
N SER A 34 -4.40 -1.19 11.23
CA SER A 34 -4.27 -2.46 10.50
C SER A 34 -3.95 -2.25 9.03
N LEU A 35 -3.52 -3.33 8.38
CA LEU A 35 -3.37 -3.50 6.94
C LEU A 35 -4.23 -4.71 6.56
N GLU A 36 -5.23 -4.49 5.75
CA GLU A 36 -6.09 -5.54 5.21
C GLU A 36 -5.51 -6.04 3.90
N LEU A 37 -5.31 -7.37 3.80
CA LEU A 37 -4.96 -8.05 2.56
C LEU A 37 -6.16 -8.87 2.09
N VAL A 38 -6.48 -8.76 0.81
CA VAL A 38 -7.64 -9.43 0.22
C VAL A 38 -7.28 -10.01 -1.14
N ARG A 39 -7.53 -11.30 -1.34
CA ARG A 39 -7.44 -11.94 -2.65
C ARG A 39 -8.71 -11.68 -3.43
N VAL A 40 -8.57 -11.12 -4.62
CA VAL A 40 -9.66 -10.92 -5.58
C VAL A 40 -9.32 -11.65 -6.88
N CYS A 41 -10.27 -12.40 -7.40
CA CYS A 41 -10.21 -12.97 -8.75
C CYS A 41 -11.62 -13.34 -9.23
N ASP A 42 -11.80 -13.49 -10.54
CA ASP A 42 -13.05 -13.91 -11.17
C ASP A 42 -14.30 -13.12 -10.72
N GLY A 43 -14.11 -11.81 -10.45
CA GLY A 43 -15.16 -10.92 -9.99
C GLY A 43 -15.63 -11.15 -8.54
N ALA A 44 -14.88 -11.91 -7.75
CA ALA A 44 -15.21 -12.26 -6.37
C ALA A 44 -14.07 -11.95 -5.38
N VAL A 45 -14.47 -11.73 -4.13
CA VAL A 45 -13.56 -11.70 -2.98
C VAL A 45 -13.42 -13.14 -2.44
N HIS A 46 -12.19 -13.64 -2.39
CA HIS A 46 -11.88 -14.99 -1.92
C HIS A 46 -11.34 -14.96 -0.48
N ASP A 47 -10.03 -14.80 -0.34
CA ASP A 47 -9.35 -14.86 0.94
C ASP A 47 -9.14 -13.47 1.53
N ARG A 48 -9.06 -13.38 2.86
CA ARG A 48 -8.92 -12.13 3.59
C ARG A 48 -8.03 -12.32 4.80
N ALA A 49 -7.22 -11.30 5.10
CA ALA A 49 -6.45 -11.24 6.33
C ALA A 49 -6.40 -9.78 6.81
N SER A 50 -6.55 -9.57 8.12
CA SER A 50 -6.32 -8.28 8.76
C SER A 50 -5.06 -8.39 9.61
N LEU A 51 -4.04 -7.65 9.23
CA LEU A 51 -2.74 -7.63 9.90
C LEU A 51 -2.66 -6.46 10.87
N PRO A 52 -2.07 -6.64 12.07
CA PRO A 52 -1.90 -5.56 13.05
C PRO A 52 -0.76 -4.62 12.63
N LEU A 53 -0.81 -4.10 11.40
CA LEU A 53 0.24 -3.33 10.73
C LEU A 53 -0.32 -2.07 10.06
N GLY A 54 -1.07 -1.24 10.81
CA GLY A 54 -1.53 0.05 10.30
C GLY A 54 -0.42 1.12 10.32
N ILE A 55 -0.66 2.20 9.58
CA ILE A 55 0.33 3.28 9.40
C ILE A 55 0.83 3.89 10.72
N LEU A 56 0.02 3.89 11.76
CA LEU A 56 0.39 4.43 13.07
C LEU A 56 1.37 3.53 13.84
N LYS A 57 1.52 2.26 13.46
CA LYS A 57 2.46 1.31 14.09
C LYS A 57 3.82 1.26 13.40
N VAL A 58 3.90 1.72 12.17
CA VAL A 58 5.12 1.66 11.36
C VAL A 58 6.30 2.41 12.01
N PRO A 59 6.14 3.62 12.57
CA PRO A 59 7.23 4.32 13.25
C PRO A 59 7.88 3.52 14.37
N ASP A 60 7.09 2.86 15.22
CA ASP A 60 7.59 2.08 16.35
C ASP A 60 8.37 0.84 15.89
N ILE A 61 7.95 0.20 14.80
CA ILE A 61 8.66 -0.94 14.23
C ILE A 61 9.98 -0.48 13.61
N ARG A 62 9.99 0.64 12.89
CA ARG A 62 11.19 1.22 12.28
C ARG A 62 12.22 1.66 13.33
N ALA A 63 11.77 2.21 14.46
CA ALA A 63 12.62 2.63 15.56
C ALA A 63 13.43 1.49 16.21
N GLN A 64 13.02 0.23 16.01
CA GLN A 64 13.72 -0.95 16.52
C GLN A 64 15.00 -1.28 15.72
N GLY A 65 15.29 -0.60 14.62
CA GLY A 65 16.51 -0.69 13.84
C GLY A 65 16.33 -1.04 12.36
N LEU A 66 17.44 -0.97 11.64
CA LEU A 66 17.48 -1.21 10.20
C LEU A 66 16.93 -2.59 9.81
N GLY A 67 16.10 -2.63 8.78
CA GLY A 67 15.49 -3.84 8.24
C GLY A 67 14.45 -4.51 9.15
N LYS A 68 14.09 -3.93 10.30
CA LYS A 68 13.06 -4.50 11.17
C LYS A 68 11.68 -4.47 10.51
N LEU A 69 11.34 -3.38 9.82
CA LEU A 69 10.07 -3.29 9.12
C LEU A 69 9.96 -4.36 8.02
N THR A 70 10.99 -4.48 7.16
CA THR A 70 11.01 -5.50 6.09
C THR A 70 10.84 -6.91 6.65
N ARG A 71 11.60 -7.27 7.69
CA ARG A 71 11.48 -8.59 8.33
C ARG A 71 10.11 -8.81 8.97
N HIS A 72 9.54 -7.79 9.58
CA HIS A 72 8.23 -7.87 10.21
C HIS A 72 7.13 -8.06 9.17
N VAL A 73 7.15 -7.26 8.09
CA VAL A 73 6.19 -7.36 6.98
C VAL A 73 6.29 -8.73 6.31
N LYS A 74 7.53 -9.19 6.04
CA LYS A 74 7.75 -10.51 5.47
C LYS A 74 7.20 -11.62 6.36
N ALA A 75 7.48 -11.60 7.65
CA ALA A 75 6.97 -12.62 8.59
C ALA A 75 5.44 -12.63 8.65
N LEU A 76 4.78 -11.47 8.56
CA LEU A 76 3.33 -11.38 8.49
C LEU A 76 2.79 -11.93 7.17
N ALA A 77 3.41 -11.60 6.04
CA ALA A 77 3.01 -12.11 4.73
C ALA A 77 3.20 -13.63 4.65
N ASP A 78 4.35 -14.15 5.13
CA ASP A 78 4.65 -15.60 5.15
C ASP A 78 3.70 -16.41 6.08
N SER A 79 2.99 -15.74 7.00
CA SER A 79 1.98 -16.39 7.85
C SER A 79 0.61 -16.55 7.18
N ILE A 80 0.46 -16.09 5.94
CA ILE A 80 -0.78 -16.13 5.18
C ILE A 80 -0.57 -17.01 3.94
N ASP A 81 -1.02 -18.23 3.99
CA ASP A 81 -0.73 -19.27 3.00
C ASP A 81 -1.04 -18.85 1.55
N TRP A 82 -2.14 -18.15 1.32
CA TRP A 82 -2.57 -17.74 -0.02
C TRP A 82 -1.80 -16.56 -0.61
N VAL A 83 -1.00 -15.83 0.19
CA VAL A 83 -0.22 -14.67 -0.32
C VAL A 83 0.88 -15.13 -1.29
N GLU A 84 1.55 -16.24 -1.01
CA GLU A 84 2.57 -16.80 -1.89
C GLU A 84 1.98 -17.23 -3.25
N GLU A 85 0.77 -17.79 -3.25
CA GLU A 85 0.05 -18.18 -4.48
C GLU A 85 -0.26 -16.98 -5.40
N CYS A 86 -0.31 -15.76 -4.83
CA CYS A 86 -0.57 -14.52 -5.55
C CYS A 86 0.71 -13.83 -6.04
N SER A 87 1.89 -14.42 -5.86
CA SER A 87 3.14 -13.86 -6.36
C SER A 87 3.08 -13.65 -7.89
N GLY A 88 3.55 -12.50 -8.35
CA GLY A 88 3.47 -12.12 -9.76
C GLY A 88 2.10 -11.59 -10.22
N LEU A 89 1.10 -11.52 -9.34
CA LEU A 89 -0.18 -10.86 -9.63
C LEU A 89 -0.13 -9.37 -9.23
N PRO A 90 -1.05 -8.52 -9.74
CA PRO A 90 -1.17 -7.13 -9.33
C PRO A 90 -1.41 -6.94 -7.83
N LEU A 91 -0.85 -5.86 -7.26
CA LEU A 91 -1.15 -5.38 -5.92
C LEU A 91 -1.96 -4.08 -6.03
N TYR A 92 -3.23 -4.12 -5.63
CA TYR A 92 -4.15 -2.99 -5.63
C TYR A 92 -4.06 -2.26 -4.30
N LEU A 93 -3.65 -1.01 -4.33
CA LEU A 93 -3.34 -0.19 -3.16
C LEU A 93 -4.50 0.73 -2.83
N VAL A 94 -5.23 0.42 -1.76
CA VAL A 94 -6.40 1.16 -1.28
C VAL A 94 -6.02 1.98 -0.04
N GLY A 95 -6.47 3.23 0.00
CA GLY A 95 -6.26 4.11 1.14
C GLY A 95 -5.51 5.39 0.83
N GLY A 96 -5.60 6.33 1.76
CA GLY A 96 -5.07 7.69 1.56
C GLY A 96 -3.54 7.77 1.57
N SER A 97 -2.86 6.86 2.26
CA SER A 97 -1.40 6.81 2.34
C SER A 97 -0.79 6.45 0.98
N TRP A 98 -1.31 5.42 0.34
CA TRP A 98 -0.86 5.00 -0.99
C TRP A 98 -1.11 6.07 -2.05
N ARG A 99 -2.29 6.72 -2.00
CA ARG A 99 -2.60 7.86 -2.89
C ARG A 99 -1.64 9.03 -2.72
N SER A 100 -1.15 9.26 -1.51
CA SER A 100 -0.13 10.30 -1.27
C SER A 100 1.21 9.94 -1.91
N LEU A 101 1.62 8.67 -1.85
CA LEU A 101 2.84 8.19 -2.50
C LEU A 101 2.73 8.24 -4.03
N ALA A 102 1.59 7.85 -4.58
CA ALA A 102 1.34 7.95 -6.01
C ALA A 102 1.46 9.39 -6.54
N ARG A 103 0.99 10.40 -5.78
CA ARG A 103 1.18 11.81 -6.15
C ARG A 103 2.65 12.22 -6.20
N ILE A 104 3.45 11.75 -5.25
CA ILE A 104 4.89 12.03 -5.25
C ILE A 104 5.55 11.36 -6.45
N HIS A 105 5.22 10.10 -6.71
CA HIS A 105 5.76 9.38 -7.85
C HIS A 105 5.35 10.01 -9.19
N MET A 106 4.08 10.41 -9.35
CA MET A 106 3.62 11.16 -10.53
C MET A 106 4.42 12.44 -10.75
N MET A 107 4.75 13.15 -9.68
CA MET A 107 5.55 14.38 -9.75
C MET A 107 7.00 14.08 -10.17
N GLN A 108 7.60 12.97 -9.70
CA GLN A 108 8.94 12.54 -10.10
C GLN A 108 9.03 12.16 -11.56
N GLU A 109 7.96 11.52 -12.08
CA GLU A 109 7.87 11.06 -13.47
C GLU A 109 7.33 12.14 -14.43
N ASP A 110 7.17 13.39 -13.98
CA ASP A 110 6.56 14.46 -14.76
C ASP A 110 5.23 14.03 -15.42
N PHE A 111 4.44 13.21 -14.69
CA PHE A 111 3.21 12.64 -15.21
C PHE A 111 2.19 13.73 -15.55
N PRO A 112 1.66 13.79 -16.78
CA PRO A 112 0.93 14.95 -17.28
C PRO A 112 -0.44 15.16 -16.62
N LEU A 113 -0.99 14.11 -15.97
CA LEU A 113 -2.29 14.14 -15.34
C LEU A 113 -2.17 13.78 -13.85
N THR A 114 -2.83 14.55 -12.98
CA THR A 114 -2.85 14.28 -11.53
C THR A 114 -4.03 13.39 -11.10
N VAL A 115 -4.55 12.59 -12.03
CA VAL A 115 -5.66 11.65 -11.79
C VAL A 115 -5.11 10.32 -11.29
N LEU A 116 -5.53 9.92 -10.09
CA LEU A 116 -5.06 8.71 -9.43
C LEU A 116 -5.77 7.42 -9.86
N GLY A 117 -6.96 7.54 -10.44
CA GLY A 117 -7.72 6.36 -10.85
C GLY A 117 -6.96 5.56 -11.92
N ASN A 118 -6.69 4.28 -11.62
CA ASN A 118 -5.92 3.37 -12.45
C ASN A 118 -4.43 3.78 -12.65
N TYR A 119 -3.88 4.63 -11.79
CA TYR A 119 -2.46 4.89 -11.81
C TYR A 119 -1.68 3.65 -11.41
N SER A 120 -0.65 3.31 -12.16
CA SER A 120 0.20 2.17 -11.88
C SER A 120 1.67 2.56 -11.79
N MET A 121 2.41 1.84 -10.95
CA MET A 121 3.86 1.94 -10.78
C MET A 121 4.47 0.56 -10.98
N ALA A 122 5.70 0.50 -11.47
CA ALA A 122 6.44 -0.75 -11.45
C ALA A 122 6.82 -1.15 -10.00
N PRO A 123 6.85 -2.44 -9.66
CA PRO A 123 7.30 -2.86 -8.32
C PRO A 123 8.71 -2.36 -7.98
N GLY A 124 9.57 -2.25 -9.00
CA GLY A 124 10.93 -1.71 -8.86
C GLY A 124 11.00 -0.25 -8.39
N ASP A 125 9.92 0.52 -8.54
CA ASP A 125 9.88 1.93 -8.14
C ASP A 125 9.65 2.11 -6.63
N ALA A 126 9.13 1.10 -5.93
CA ALA A 126 8.78 1.20 -4.52
C ALA A 126 9.97 1.54 -3.62
N ARG A 127 11.14 0.95 -3.85
CA ARG A 127 12.36 1.22 -3.07
C ARG A 127 12.95 2.60 -3.40
N PRO A 128 13.20 2.98 -4.66
CA PRO A 128 13.63 4.33 -5.02
C PRO A 128 12.69 5.42 -4.51
N LEU A 129 11.37 5.22 -4.61
CA LEU A 129 10.38 6.14 -4.05
C LEU A 129 10.52 6.29 -2.53
N SER A 130 10.71 5.17 -1.81
CA SER A 130 10.93 5.20 -0.36
C SER A 130 12.21 5.97 0.01
N ASP A 131 13.30 5.76 -0.71
CA ASP A 131 14.58 6.43 -0.48
C ASP A 131 14.48 7.93 -0.79
N HIS A 132 13.77 8.31 -1.85
CA HIS A 132 13.51 9.70 -2.18
C HIS A 132 12.65 10.39 -1.09
N VAL A 133 11.54 9.80 -0.72
CA VAL A 133 10.64 10.34 0.31
C VAL A 133 11.36 10.51 1.66
N ALA A 134 12.27 9.61 2.00
CA ALA A 134 13.07 9.71 3.23
C ALA A 134 14.00 10.94 3.26
N GLN A 135 14.33 11.50 2.10
CA GLN A 135 15.17 12.70 1.96
C GLN A 135 14.34 14.00 1.87
N MET A 136 13.03 13.89 1.59
CA MET A 136 12.16 15.06 1.48
C MET A 136 11.92 15.70 2.84
N THR A 137 11.95 17.03 2.85
CA THR A 137 11.49 17.82 3.99
C THR A 137 9.95 17.82 4.08
N LYS A 138 9.42 18.11 5.25
CA LYS A 138 7.97 18.30 5.42
C LYS A 138 7.38 19.38 4.53
N ALA A 139 8.17 20.42 4.23
CA ALA A 139 7.75 21.51 3.34
C ALA A 139 7.61 21.04 1.89
N GLU A 140 8.56 20.26 1.39
CA GLU A 140 8.52 19.67 0.05
C GLU A 140 7.35 18.68 -0.08
N ILE A 141 7.15 17.79 0.90
CA ILE A 141 5.99 16.87 0.90
C ILE A 141 4.68 17.65 0.87
N LYS A 142 4.57 18.72 1.67
CA LYS A 142 3.36 19.57 1.71
C LYS A 142 3.12 20.32 0.40
N ALA A 143 4.17 20.62 -0.35
CA ALA A 143 4.09 21.32 -1.65
C ALA A 143 3.61 20.41 -2.79
N VAL A 144 3.59 19.09 -2.61
CA VAL A 144 3.05 18.15 -3.60
C VAL A 144 1.57 18.45 -3.87
N PRO A 145 1.15 18.60 -5.14
CA PRO A 145 -0.23 18.92 -5.48
C PRO A 145 -1.25 17.97 -4.84
N ALA A 146 -2.29 18.54 -4.26
CA ALA A 146 -3.39 17.81 -3.58
C ALA A 146 -2.93 16.90 -2.41
N MET A 147 -1.77 17.18 -1.80
CA MET A 147 -1.30 16.47 -0.61
C MET A 147 -2.13 16.88 0.62
N PRO A 148 -2.85 15.94 1.27
CA PRO A 148 -3.58 16.27 2.49
C PRO A 148 -2.61 16.54 3.64
N SER A 149 -2.78 17.66 4.35
CA SER A 149 -1.89 18.06 5.46
C SER A 149 -1.79 16.99 6.56
N SER A 150 -2.87 16.26 6.81
CA SER A 150 -2.89 15.16 7.79
C SER A 150 -2.02 13.96 7.39
N ARG A 151 -1.65 13.83 6.11
CA ARG A 151 -0.81 12.72 5.62
C ARG A 151 0.68 13.03 5.64
N VAL A 152 1.06 14.31 5.61
CA VAL A 152 2.46 14.74 5.57
C VAL A 152 3.34 14.04 6.61
N PRO A 153 2.94 13.89 7.90
CA PRO A 153 3.77 13.21 8.89
C PRO A 153 3.97 11.71 8.64
N MET A 154 3.09 11.09 7.85
CA MET A 154 3.05 9.62 7.68
C MET A 154 3.64 9.16 6.35
N VAL A 155 3.96 10.09 5.44
CA VAL A 155 4.37 9.74 4.07
C VAL A 155 5.64 8.90 4.04
N ALA A 156 6.65 9.23 4.87
CA ALA A 156 7.89 8.47 4.92
C ALA A 156 7.70 7.04 5.47
N ASP A 157 6.79 6.88 6.42
CA ASP A 157 6.45 5.57 6.97
C ASP A 157 5.65 4.73 5.97
N ALA A 158 4.71 5.37 5.26
CA ALA A 158 3.97 4.71 4.19
C ALA A 158 4.90 4.26 3.05
N ALA A 159 5.89 5.08 2.67
CA ALA A 159 6.85 4.73 1.63
C ALA A 159 7.73 3.53 2.04
N ALA A 160 8.21 3.52 3.28
CA ALA A 160 8.97 2.40 3.82
C ALA A 160 8.13 1.10 3.89
N LEU A 161 6.85 1.23 4.26
CA LEU A 161 5.92 0.10 4.29
C LEU A 161 5.62 -0.42 2.88
N LEU A 162 5.42 0.47 1.89
CA LEU A 162 5.20 0.07 0.49
C LEU A 162 6.38 -0.74 -0.03
N ALA A 163 7.61 -0.26 0.19
CA ALA A 163 8.81 -0.99 -0.24
C ALA A 163 8.90 -2.38 0.42
N ALA A 164 8.64 -2.47 1.73
CA ALA A 164 8.65 -3.74 2.45
C ALA A 164 7.54 -4.70 2.00
N LEU A 165 6.34 -4.19 1.75
CA LEU A 165 5.20 -4.98 1.27
C LEU A 165 5.44 -5.49 -0.16
N THR A 166 5.96 -4.64 -1.05
CA THR A 166 6.31 -5.01 -2.42
C THR A 166 7.35 -6.14 -2.44
N GLU A 167 8.36 -6.08 -1.57
CA GLU A 167 9.36 -7.14 -1.43
C GLU A 167 8.74 -8.45 -0.92
N ALA A 168 7.81 -8.37 0.06
CA ALA A 168 7.19 -9.55 0.65
C ALA A 168 6.19 -10.26 -0.29
N VAL A 169 5.41 -9.50 -1.07
CA VAL A 169 4.33 -10.02 -1.92
C VAL A 169 4.81 -10.33 -3.35
N SER A 170 5.90 -9.70 -3.79
CA SER A 170 6.48 -9.84 -5.14
C SER A 170 5.44 -9.63 -6.27
N PRO A 171 4.74 -8.48 -6.32
CA PRO A 171 3.68 -8.25 -7.31
C PRO A 171 4.25 -7.97 -8.70
N SER A 172 3.42 -8.10 -9.74
CA SER A 172 3.76 -7.70 -11.12
C SER A 172 3.61 -6.19 -11.36
N THR A 173 2.70 -5.54 -10.63
CA THR A 173 2.44 -4.09 -10.70
C THR A 173 1.81 -3.59 -9.42
N LEU A 174 1.98 -2.31 -9.13
CA LEU A 174 1.33 -1.59 -8.04
C LEU A 174 0.26 -0.68 -8.64
N MET A 175 -1.02 -0.87 -8.29
CA MET A 175 -2.16 -0.10 -8.83
C MET A 175 -2.85 0.69 -7.72
N ILE A 176 -3.23 1.96 -8.00
CA ILE A 176 -3.90 2.87 -7.07
C ILE A 176 -5.38 3.01 -7.44
#